data_ebff0b1ef3c25972612a00a4493e24ac
#
_entry.id   ebff0b1ef3c25972612a00a4493e24ac
#
_cell.length_a   1.000
_cell.length_b   1.000
_cell.length_c   1.000
_cell.angle_alpha   90.00
_cell.angle_beta   90.00
_cell.angle_gamma   90.00
#
_symmetry.space_group_name_H-M   'P 1'
#
loop_
_entity.id
_entity.type
_entity.pdbx_description
1 polymer ?
#
loop_
_entity_poly.entity_id
_entity_poly.type
_entity_poly.pdbx_seq_one_letter_code
_entity_poly.pdbx_strand_id
1 'polypeptide(L)'
;MRITTVNPYSQEKLGEYEEYDDNRLNGILSGLKEAQREWEKDIDRRIDYFRSVLKPNLSKRRNELAKLITEEMGKPITQSLSEIDKCIKLVDYAINDYPHYLEPQTIKTEGKKTYVRFDPLGTVLLIMPWNFPLWQVMRGAVPAMLAGNAIVLKHASIVTGTSLMIEEIFSSELFRSVIVSGSRVGKLIQKVEGVSLTGSSGAGKSVAQEAGKHLKKVVLELGGSDPFIVLKSANVHEASENAVFARMQNNGQSCIASKRFIVHEDIFEEFADEIAGKFANVKVGDPLDKSTFLGPLSSMDQTKTVRSQIENLSGMGKVSSFGQYSGGIVPPTIAQISGKFEEEVFGPVAILTRFRTDQEAIALANDTPFGLGASIWGHSDEAERIVPEIEAGMVFVNKIVTSDPRVPFGGVKQSGIGRELSKFGTREFTNIKTVWIDH
;
A
#
# COMPACT_ATOMS: atom_id res chain seq x y z
N MET A 1 -9.60 -21.95 -15.07
CA MET A 1 -10.68 -21.05 -14.56
C MET A 1 -10.59 -19.73 -15.34
N ARG A 2 -11.72 -19.05 -15.54
CA ARG A 2 -11.72 -17.74 -16.19
C ARG A 2 -11.92 -16.64 -15.16
N ILE A 3 -11.20 -15.54 -15.30
CA ILE A 3 -11.29 -14.33 -14.48
C ILE A 3 -11.97 -13.25 -15.33
N THR A 4 -12.98 -12.58 -14.79
CA THR A 4 -13.67 -11.47 -15.46
C THR A 4 -13.42 -10.19 -14.68
N THR A 5 -13.00 -9.12 -15.38
CA THR A 5 -12.95 -7.77 -14.80
C THR A 5 -14.21 -7.00 -15.17
N VAL A 6 -14.71 -6.19 -14.24
CA VAL A 6 -15.97 -5.46 -14.35
C VAL A 6 -15.75 -4.03 -13.88
N ASN A 7 -16.26 -3.06 -14.60
CA ASN A 7 -16.23 -1.66 -14.17
C ASN A 7 -17.16 -1.47 -12.96
N PRO A 8 -16.66 -1.06 -11.79
CA PRO A 8 -17.49 -0.95 -10.59
C PRO A 8 -18.52 0.20 -10.64
N TYR A 9 -18.36 1.14 -11.56
CA TYR A 9 -19.31 2.24 -11.76
C TYR A 9 -20.42 1.86 -12.73
N SER A 10 -20.10 1.42 -13.95
CA SER A 10 -21.08 1.07 -14.98
C SER A 10 -21.61 -0.37 -14.89
N GLN A 11 -20.92 -1.24 -14.15
CA GLN A 11 -21.13 -2.70 -14.06
C GLN A 11 -20.92 -3.43 -15.41
N GLU A 12 -20.30 -2.78 -16.37
CA GLU A 12 -19.93 -3.40 -17.65
C GLU A 12 -18.73 -4.30 -17.53
N LYS A 13 -18.75 -5.39 -18.26
CA LYS A 13 -17.61 -6.30 -18.40
C LYS A 13 -16.50 -5.62 -19.20
N LEU A 14 -15.28 -5.60 -18.64
CA LEU A 14 -14.09 -5.02 -19.28
C LEU A 14 -13.22 -6.07 -19.99
N GLY A 15 -13.06 -7.25 -19.39
CA GLY A 15 -12.21 -8.29 -19.98
C GLY A 15 -12.47 -9.68 -19.39
N GLU A 16 -11.99 -10.69 -20.12
CA GLU A 16 -11.92 -12.08 -19.67
C GLU A 16 -10.51 -12.63 -19.87
N TYR A 17 -10.02 -13.35 -18.86
CA TYR A 17 -8.66 -13.84 -18.83
C TYR A 17 -8.63 -15.29 -18.38
N GLU A 18 -7.82 -16.12 -19.03
CA GLU A 18 -7.65 -17.52 -18.63
C GLU A 18 -6.49 -17.67 -17.64
N GLU A 19 -6.71 -18.47 -16.60
CA GLU A 19 -5.62 -18.83 -15.69
C GLU A 19 -4.53 -19.60 -16.42
N TYR A 20 -3.29 -19.32 -16.08
CA TYR A 20 -2.13 -20.04 -16.59
C TYR A 20 -2.06 -21.45 -16.00
N ASP A 21 -1.79 -22.42 -16.84
CA ASP A 21 -1.53 -23.79 -16.40
C ASP A 21 -0.14 -23.93 -15.73
N ASP A 22 0.11 -25.10 -15.14
CA ASP A 22 1.38 -25.34 -14.43
C ASP A 22 2.59 -25.38 -15.38
N ASN A 23 2.41 -25.79 -16.65
CA ASN A 23 3.50 -25.80 -17.64
C ASN A 23 3.92 -24.38 -18.00
N ARG A 24 2.95 -23.51 -18.28
CA ARG A 24 3.21 -22.09 -18.57
C ARG A 24 3.87 -21.40 -17.39
N LEU A 25 3.40 -21.64 -16.17
CA LEU A 25 3.99 -21.08 -14.95
C LEU A 25 5.43 -21.55 -14.73
N ASN A 26 5.72 -22.83 -14.94
CA ASN A 26 7.07 -23.37 -14.83
C ASN A 26 8.03 -22.77 -15.89
N GLY A 27 7.56 -22.60 -17.11
CA GLY A 27 8.32 -21.93 -18.17
C GLY A 27 8.67 -20.49 -17.82
N ILE A 28 7.70 -19.72 -17.30
CA ILE A 28 7.90 -18.35 -16.84
C ILE A 28 8.95 -18.29 -15.72
N LEU A 29 8.82 -19.13 -14.67
CA LEU A 29 9.76 -19.13 -13.55
C LEU A 29 11.17 -19.56 -13.96
N SER A 30 11.30 -20.52 -14.89
CA SER A 30 12.59 -20.91 -15.44
C SER A 30 13.26 -19.77 -16.22
N GLY A 31 12.50 -19.07 -17.07
CA GLY A 31 13.00 -17.92 -17.82
C GLY A 31 13.44 -16.76 -16.91
N LEU A 32 12.66 -16.46 -15.87
CA LEU A 32 13.03 -15.45 -14.87
C LEU A 32 14.34 -15.80 -14.17
N LYS A 33 14.52 -17.05 -13.78
CA LYS A 33 15.76 -17.51 -13.12
C LYS A 33 16.98 -17.44 -14.04
N GLU A 34 16.81 -17.72 -15.32
CA GLU A 34 17.89 -17.60 -16.31
C GLU A 34 18.27 -16.13 -16.54
N ALA A 35 17.28 -15.26 -16.79
CA ALA A 35 17.51 -13.84 -17.01
C ALA A 35 18.13 -13.16 -15.76
N GLN A 36 17.75 -13.56 -14.56
CA GLN A 36 18.25 -13.00 -13.30
C GLN A 36 19.76 -13.21 -13.12
N ARG A 37 20.30 -14.35 -13.55
CA ARG A 37 21.75 -14.63 -13.44
C ARG A 37 22.63 -13.65 -14.19
N GLU A 38 22.15 -13.10 -15.29
CA GLU A 38 22.88 -12.04 -16.03
C GLU A 38 22.60 -10.66 -15.47
N TRP A 39 21.38 -10.46 -14.91
CA TRP A 39 20.95 -9.20 -14.33
C TRP A 39 21.72 -8.84 -13.04
N GLU A 40 22.00 -9.82 -12.20
CA GLU A 40 22.66 -9.59 -10.92
C GLU A 40 24.10 -9.09 -11.03
N LYS A 41 24.75 -9.31 -12.18
CA LYS A 41 26.18 -9.05 -12.38
C LYS A 41 26.52 -7.56 -12.50
N ASP A 42 25.60 -6.72 -12.98
CA ASP A 42 25.90 -5.37 -13.40
C ASP A 42 24.83 -4.37 -12.91
N ILE A 43 25.22 -3.53 -11.93
CA ILE A 43 24.33 -2.51 -11.35
C ILE A 43 24.09 -1.35 -12.32
N ASP A 44 25.07 -0.97 -13.15
CA ASP A 44 24.95 0.13 -14.10
C ASP A 44 23.93 -0.23 -15.18
N ARG A 45 23.93 -1.47 -15.65
CA ARG A 45 22.91 -2.01 -16.56
C ARG A 45 21.52 -1.93 -15.92
N ARG A 46 21.40 -2.21 -14.62
CA ARG A 46 20.12 -2.11 -13.90
C ARG A 46 19.63 -0.67 -13.85
N ILE A 47 20.50 0.27 -13.49
CA ILE A 47 20.19 1.70 -13.46
C ILE A 47 19.77 2.21 -14.84
N ASP A 48 20.50 1.82 -15.89
CA ASP A 48 20.23 2.24 -17.28
C ASP A 48 18.86 1.73 -17.76
N TYR A 49 18.49 0.50 -17.44
CA TYR A 49 17.16 -0.04 -17.75
C TYR A 49 16.03 0.81 -17.13
N PHE A 50 16.15 1.17 -15.86
CA PHE A 50 15.14 2.01 -15.21
C PHE A 50 15.06 3.40 -15.82
N ARG A 51 16.20 3.98 -16.19
CA ARG A 51 16.29 5.30 -16.80
C ARG A 51 15.78 5.32 -18.25
N SER A 52 16.17 4.33 -19.05
CA SER A 52 16.01 4.34 -20.50
C SER A 52 14.82 3.51 -21.00
N VAL A 53 14.29 2.59 -20.20
CA VAL A 53 13.17 1.73 -20.56
C VAL A 53 11.96 1.97 -19.68
N LEU A 54 12.03 1.68 -18.37
CA LEU A 54 10.85 1.70 -17.51
C LEU A 54 10.24 3.10 -17.37
N LYS A 55 11.04 4.11 -17.04
CA LYS A 55 10.56 5.47 -16.86
C LYS A 55 9.92 6.07 -18.12
N PRO A 56 10.54 5.98 -19.32
CA PRO A 56 9.92 6.42 -20.57
C PRO A 56 8.60 5.68 -20.87
N ASN A 57 8.54 4.38 -20.66
CA ASN A 57 7.33 3.58 -20.89
C ASN A 57 6.19 4.00 -19.96
N LEU A 58 6.45 4.22 -18.66
CA LEU A 58 5.49 4.75 -17.71
C LEU A 58 4.94 6.12 -18.16
N SER A 59 5.84 7.02 -18.59
CA SER A 59 5.44 8.35 -19.05
C SER A 59 4.61 8.28 -20.34
N LYS A 60 4.99 7.44 -21.28
CA LYS A 60 4.27 7.24 -22.56
C LYS A 60 2.87 6.67 -22.36
N ARG A 61 2.72 5.67 -21.48
CA ARG A 61 1.46 4.96 -21.24
C ARG A 61 0.63 5.54 -20.07
N ARG A 62 1.04 6.70 -19.53
CA ARG A 62 0.45 7.32 -18.34
C ARG A 62 -1.07 7.45 -18.40
N ASN A 63 -1.61 8.04 -19.46
CA ASN A 63 -3.05 8.30 -19.56
C ASN A 63 -3.85 7.01 -19.80
N GLU A 64 -3.31 6.09 -20.57
CA GLU A 64 -3.94 4.80 -20.86
C GLU A 64 -4.02 3.93 -19.59
N LEU A 65 -2.93 3.83 -18.85
CA LEU A 65 -2.88 3.09 -17.60
C LEU A 65 -3.79 3.72 -16.54
N ALA A 66 -3.80 5.06 -16.42
CA ALA A 66 -4.68 5.75 -15.48
C ALA A 66 -6.16 5.48 -15.76
N LYS A 67 -6.56 5.49 -17.05
CA LYS A 67 -7.92 5.16 -17.45
C LYS A 67 -8.27 3.72 -17.08
N LEU A 68 -7.41 2.77 -17.41
CA LEU A 68 -7.64 1.36 -17.09
C LEU A 68 -7.76 1.11 -15.57
N ILE A 69 -6.89 1.71 -14.76
CA ILE A 69 -6.99 1.66 -13.29
C ILE A 69 -8.34 2.18 -12.82
N THR A 70 -8.77 3.33 -13.33
CA THR A 70 -10.07 3.93 -12.99
C THR A 70 -11.23 3.01 -13.37
N GLU A 71 -11.19 2.44 -14.57
CA GLU A 71 -12.23 1.54 -15.06
C GLU A 71 -12.29 0.21 -14.29
N GLU A 72 -11.15 -0.36 -13.89
CA GLU A 72 -11.13 -1.66 -13.20
C GLU A 72 -11.43 -1.59 -11.71
N MET A 73 -11.12 -0.46 -11.02
CA MET A 73 -11.28 -0.41 -9.55
C MET A 73 -11.99 0.85 -9.02
N GLY A 74 -12.49 1.73 -9.88
CA GLY A 74 -13.33 2.87 -9.49
C GLY A 74 -12.59 4.08 -8.90
N LYS A 75 -11.26 4.10 -8.88
CA LYS A 75 -10.47 5.25 -8.43
C LYS A 75 -10.72 6.46 -9.32
N PRO A 76 -10.94 7.68 -8.78
CA PRO A 76 -11.03 8.88 -9.59
C PRO A 76 -9.81 9.07 -10.50
N ILE A 77 -10.03 9.43 -11.75
CA ILE A 77 -8.99 9.52 -12.80
C ILE A 77 -7.83 10.45 -12.40
N THR A 78 -8.10 11.53 -11.69
CA THR A 78 -7.07 12.46 -11.19
C THR A 78 -6.14 11.77 -10.19
N GLN A 79 -6.69 10.87 -9.37
CA GLN A 79 -5.93 10.10 -8.39
C GLN A 79 -5.18 8.94 -9.05
N SER A 80 -5.72 8.33 -10.11
CA SER A 80 -4.99 7.33 -10.92
C SER A 80 -3.79 7.96 -11.64
N LEU A 81 -3.95 9.16 -12.20
CA LEU A 81 -2.84 9.92 -12.79
C LEU A 81 -1.76 10.25 -11.75
N SER A 82 -2.17 10.69 -10.56
CA SER A 82 -1.25 11.01 -9.46
C SER A 82 -0.48 9.78 -8.95
N GLU A 83 -1.10 8.59 -8.97
CA GLU A 83 -0.43 7.33 -8.63
C GLU A 83 0.73 7.03 -9.61
N ILE A 84 0.49 7.22 -10.91
CA ILE A 84 1.53 6.99 -11.94
C ILE A 84 2.65 8.02 -11.80
N ASP A 85 2.32 9.30 -11.59
CA ASP A 85 3.31 10.36 -11.36
C ASP A 85 4.17 10.07 -10.12
N LYS A 86 3.58 9.51 -9.09
CA LYS A 86 4.30 9.04 -7.89
C LYS A 86 5.26 7.88 -8.21
N CYS A 87 4.84 6.95 -9.07
CA CYS A 87 5.70 5.85 -9.52
C CYS A 87 6.90 6.34 -10.34
N ILE A 88 6.69 7.33 -11.21
CA ILE A 88 7.79 7.95 -11.98
C ILE A 88 8.79 8.60 -11.03
N LYS A 89 8.34 9.33 -10.01
CA LYS A 89 9.21 9.92 -8.98
C LYS A 89 9.95 8.86 -8.17
N LEU A 90 9.31 7.71 -7.88
CA LEU A 90 10.00 6.59 -7.24
C LEU A 90 11.16 6.09 -8.10
N VAL A 91 10.97 5.93 -9.41
CA VAL A 91 12.07 5.50 -10.32
C VAL A 91 13.20 6.52 -10.28
N ASP A 92 12.91 7.82 -10.37
CA ASP A 92 13.94 8.87 -10.30
C ASP A 92 14.75 8.82 -9.00
N TYR A 93 14.07 8.66 -7.87
CA TYR A 93 14.76 8.51 -6.59
C TYR A 93 15.59 7.21 -6.54
N ALA A 94 15.00 6.11 -6.98
CA ALA A 94 15.60 4.80 -6.87
C ALA A 94 16.90 4.67 -7.68
N ILE A 95 16.97 5.21 -8.91
CA ILE A 95 18.20 5.16 -9.73
C ILE A 95 19.34 6.00 -9.15
N ASN A 96 19.05 7.02 -8.35
CA ASN A 96 20.07 7.89 -7.77
C ASN A 96 20.54 7.40 -6.40
N ASP A 97 19.63 6.91 -5.56
CA ASP A 97 19.88 6.67 -4.12
C ASP A 97 20.01 5.18 -3.76
N TYR A 98 19.20 4.30 -4.36
CA TYR A 98 19.19 2.88 -3.95
C TYR A 98 20.49 2.12 -4.23
N PRO A 99 21.27 2.40 -5.29
CA PRO A 99 22.58 1.78 -5.50
C PRO A 99 23.51 1.97 -4.30
N HIS A 100 23.52 3.15 -3.67
CA HIS A 100 24.33 3.42 -2.47
C HIS A 100 23.91 2.58 -1.25
N TYR A 101 22.63 2.16 -1.19
CA TYR A 101 22.15 1.27 -0.11
C TYR A 101 22.66 -0.16 -0.26
N LEU A 102 23.14 -0.55 -1.45
CA LEU A 102 23.66 -1.88 -1.77
C LEU A 102 25.18 -1.94 -1.75
N GLU A 103 25.86 -0.81 -1.56
CA GLU A 103 27.33 -0.78 -1.44
C GLU A 103 27.80 -1.65 -0.26
N PRO A 104 28.91 -2.38 -0.45
CA PRO A 104 29.50 -3.16 0.64
C PRO A 104 29.89 -2.27 1.82
N GLN A 105 29.58 -2.73 3.01
CA GLN A 105 29.88 -2.02 4.28
C GLN A 105 31.14 -2.59 4.89
N THR A 106 32.23 -1.82 4.91
CA THR A 106 33.49 -2.24 5.58
C THR A 106 33.30 -2.23 7.09
N ILE A 107 33.69 -3.32 7.74
CA ILE A 107 33.67 -3.50 9.19
C ILE A 107 35.13 -3.60 9.68
N LYS A 108 35.47 -2.83 10.69
CA LYS A 108 36.79 -2.88 11.31
C LYS A 108 36.88 -4.11 12.25
N THR A 109 37.77 -5.02 11.92
CA THR A 109 38.05 -6.23 12.70
C THR A 109 39.58 -6.49 12.73
N GLU A 110 40.03 -7.57 13.36
CA GLU A 110 41.41 -8.06 13.36
C GLU A 110 41.80 -8.70 12.00
N GLY A 111 40.86 -9.08 11.16
CA GLY A 111 41.13 -9.62 9.83
C GLY A 111 41.71 -8.57 8.86
N LYS A 112 42.40 -9.04 7.85
CA LYS A 112 42.99 -8.19 6.80
C LYS A 112 41.94 -7.32 6.09
N LYS A 113 40.75 -7.88 5.84
CA LYS A 113 39.60 -7.17 5.25
C LYS A 113 38.30 -7.85 5.64
N THR A 114 37.40 -7.10 6.28
CA THR A 114 36.06 -7.59 6.61
C THR A 114 35.01 -6.63 6.07
N TYR A 115 33.99 -7.15 5.41
CA TYR A 115 32.88 -6.36 4.90
C TYR A 115 31.59 -7.17 4.81
N VAL A 116 30.47 -6.45 4.84
CA VAL A 116 29.14 -7.00 4.57
C VAL A 116 28.75 -6.60 3.15
N ARG A 117 28.25 -7.53 2.35
CA ARG A 117 27.69 -7.28 1.02
C ARG A 117 26.23 -7.73 0.94
N PHE A 118 25.50 -7.21 -0.04
CA PHE A 118 24.08 -7.45 -0.25
C PHE A 118 23.88 -8.13 -1.60
N ASP A 119 23.77 -9.46 -1.60
CA ASP A 119 23.57 -10.23 -2.84
C ASP A 119 22.08 -10.48 -3.07
N PRO A 120 21.57 -10.44 -4.32
CA PRO A 120 20.18 -10.76 -4.61
C PRO A 120 19.82 -12.18 -4.18
N LEU A 121 18.56 -12.40 -3.81
CA LEU A 121 18.07 -13.75 -3.48
C LEU A 121 17.76 -14.58 -4.73
N GLY A 122 17.28 -13.94 -5.80
CA GLY A 122 16.85 -14.62 -7.03
C GLY A 122 15.51 -14.10 -7.55
N THR A 123 14.49 -14.96 -7.63
CA THR A 123 13.13 -14.55 -8.04
C THR A 123 12.28 -14.21 -6.82
N VAL A 124 11.61 -13.06 -6.86
CA VAL A 124 10.69 -12.59 -5.82
C VAL A 124 9.26 -12.61 -6.35
N LEU A 125 8.35 -13.24 -5.59
CA LEU A 125 6.92 -13.22 -5.85
C LEU A 125 6.29 -12.00 -5.19
N LEU A 126 5.67 -11.13 -5.99
CA LEU A 126 4.83 -10.04 -5.52
C LEU A 126 3.36 -10.44 -5.61
N ILE A 127 2.64 -10.41 -4.50
CA ILE A 127 1.20 -10.66 -4.39
C ILE A 127 0.55 -9.34 -4.03
N MET A 128 -0.03 -8.64 -5.02
CA MET A 128 -0.44 -7.25 -4.87
C MET A 128 -1.96 -7.07 -4.98
N PRO A 129 -2.55 -6.18 -4.15
CA PRO A 129 -3.97 -5.90 -4.13
C PRO A 129 -4.35 -4.86 -5.18
N TRP A 130 -5.63 -4.59 -5.28
CA TRP A 130 -6.25 -3.75 -6.31
C TRP A 130 -6.29 -2.25 -5.99
N ASN A 131 -6.06 -1.82 -4.75
CA ASN A 131 -6.38 -0.43 -4.34
C ASN A 131 -5.37 0.64 -4.81
N PHE A 132 -4.10 0.29 -4.94
CA PHE A 132 -3.07 1.08 -5.63
C PHE A 132 -2.30 0.16 -6.58
N PRO A 133 -2.94 -0.21 -7.73
CA PRO A 133 -2.49 -1.35 -8.51
C PRO A 133 -1.11 -1.16 -9.15
N LEU A 134 -0.69 0.09 -9.42
CA LEU A 134 0.65 0.36 -9.90
C LEU A 134 1.63 0.61 -8.74
N TRP A 135 1.24 1.47 -7.78
CA TRP A 135 2.17 1.90 -6.72
C TRP A 135 2.69 0.73 -5.89
N GLN A 136 1.82 -0.22 -5.53
CA GLN A 136 2.23 -1.37 -4.72
C GLN A 136 3.16 -2.32 -5.48
N VAL A 137 2.95 -2.49 -6.77
CA VAL A 137 3.88 -3.24 -7.63
C VAL A 137 5.23 -2.53 -7.70
N MET A 138 5.23 -1.24 -8.00
CA MET A 138 6.47 -0.46 -8.16
C MET A 138 7.27 -0.38 -6.85
N ARG A 139 6.58 -0.24 -5.71
CA ARG A 139 7.18 -0.19 -4.38
C ARG A 139 7.95 -1.46 -4.01
N GLY A 140 7.45 -2.63 -4.43
CA GLY A 140 8.14 -3.92 -4.26
C GLY A 140 9.13 -4.22 -5.38
N ALA A 141 8.74 -4.02 -6.65
CA ALA A 141 9.54 -4.43 -7.82
C ALA A 141 10.80 -3.58 -8.02
N VAL A 142 10.69 -2.24 -7.93
CA VAL A 142 11.83 -1.36 -8.24
C VAL A 142 13.03 -1.62 -7.32
N PRO A 143 12.88 -1.62 -5.98
CA PRO A 143 14.02 -1.90 -5.11
C PRO A 143 14.55 -3.34 -5.26
N ALA A 144 13.66 -4.32 -5.43
CA ALA A 144 14.07 -5.72 -5.58
C ALA A 144 14.83 -5.95 -6.90
N MET A 145 14.39 -5.37 -8.02
CA MET A 145 15.09 -5.45 -9.31
C MET A 145 16.41 -4.68 -9.30
N LEU A 146 16.47 -3.50 -8.66
CA LEU A 146 17.75 -2.77 -8.49
C LEU A 146 18.74 -3.57 -7.62
N ALA A 147 18.25 -4.32 -6.63
CA ALA A 147 19.08 -5.24 -5.86
C ALA A 147 19.56 -6.47 -6.67
N GLY A 148 19.04 -6.68 -7.89
CA GLY A 148 19.46 -7.77 -8.77
C GLY A 148 18.52 -8.97 -8.83
N ASN A 149 17.31 -8.87 -8.28
CA ASN A 149 16.29 -9.92 -8.33
C ASN A 149 15.45 -9.83 -9.62
N ALA A 150 14.79 -10.94 -9.96
CA ALA A 150 13.70 -11.00 -10.93
C ALA A 150 12.36 -11.02 -10.20
N ILE A 151 11.28 -10.61 -10.89
CA ILE A 151 9.94 -10.45 -10.33
C ILE A 151 8.93 -11.33 -11.04
N VAL A 152 8.15 -12.09 -10.26
CA VAL A 152 6.88 -12.65 -10.71
C VAL A 152 5.75 -11.97 -9.95
N LEU A 153 4.83 -11.35 -10.68
CA LEU A 153 3.68 -10.62 -10.13
C LEU A 153 2.41 -11.49 -10.19
N LYS A 154 1.77 -11.69 -9.05
CA LYS A 154 0.38 -12.16 -8.95
C LYS A 154 -0.48 -11.00 -8.45
N HIS A 155 -1.20 -10.35 -9.33
CA HIS A 155 -2.08 -9.23 -8.98
C HIS A 155 -3.48 -9.68 -8.54
N ALA A 156 -4.25 -8.78 -7.91
CA ALA A 156 -5.67 -9.03 -7.63
C ALA A 156 -6.46 -9.22 -8.92
N SER A 157 -7.40 -10.17 -8.90
CA SER A 157 -8.14 -10.58 -10.11
C SER A 157 -8.96 -9.45 -10.75
N ILE A 158 -9.48 -8.51 -9.94
CA ILE A 158 -10.30 -7.40 -10.45
C ILE A 158 -9.49 -6.35 -11.26
N VAL A 159 -8.17 -6.38 -11.19
CA VAL A 159 -7.26 -5.49 -11.93
C VAL A 159 -6.32 -6.28 -12.85
N THR A 160 -6.83 -7.35 -13.46
CA THR A 160 -6.03 -8.23 -14.34
C THR A 160 -5.56 -7.50 -15.59
N GLY A 161 -6.37 -6.65 -16.21
CA GLY A 161 -5.96 -5.83 -17.36
C GLY A 161 -4.82 -4.89 -16.99
N THR A 162 -4.93 -4.20 -15.86
CA THR A 162 -3.84 -3.36 -15.30
C THR A 162 -2.58 -4.18 -15.07
N SER A 163 -2.68 -5.39 -14.53
CA SER A 163 -1.54 -6.28 -14.28
C SER A 163 -0.77 -6.63 -15.55
N LEU A 164 -1.48 -6.95 -16.63
CA LEU A 164 -0.87 -7.25 -17.94
C LEU A 164 -0.25 -5.99 -18.58
N MET A 165 -0.91 -4.84 -18.47
CA MET A 165 -0.35 -3.58 -18.94
C MET A 165 0.92 -3.19 -18.18
N ILE A 166 1.00 -3.47 -16.88
CA ILE A 166 2.22 -3.27 -16.08
C ILE A 166 3.37 -4.13 -16.63
N GLU A 167 3.12 -5.42 -16.96
CA GLU A 167 4.14 -6.27 -17.60
C GLU A 167 4.66 -5.68 -18.93
N GLU A 168 3.75 -5.19 -19.78
CA GLU A 168 4.12 -4.52 -21.03
C GLU A 168 4.95 -3.25 -20.78
N ILE A 169 4.63 -2.46 -19.75
CA ILE A 169 5.36 -1.24 -19.37
C ILE A 169 6.77 -1.59 -18.87
N PHE A 170 6.92 -2.62 -18.05
CA PHE A 170 8.25 -3.11 -17.65
C PHE A 170 9.06 -3.57 -18.87
N SER A 171 8.43 -4.19 -19.87
CA SER A 171 9.08 -4.59 -21.12
C SER A 171 10.41 -5.32 -20.88
N SER A 172 10.40 -6.32 -19.98
CA SER A 172 11.62 -7.01 -19.52
C SER A 172 11.34 -8.49 -19.26
N GLU A 173 12.32 -9.34 -19.58
CA GLU A 173 12.30 -10.76 -19.21
C GLU A 173 12.41 -11.00 -17.70
N LEU A 174 12.78 -9.96 -16.94
CA LEU A 174 12.95 -9.99 -15.49
C LEU A 174 11.66 -9.67 -14.72
N PHE A 175 10.58 -9.29 -15.41
CA PHE A 175 9.31 -8.98 -14.80
C PHE A 175 8.19 -9.69 -15.57
N ARG A 176 7.49 -10.61 -14.91
CA ARG A 176 6.38 -11.36 -15.51
C ARG A 176 5.15 -11.32 -14.61
N SER A 177 4.01 -11.01 -15.21
CA SER A 177 2.71 -11.11 -14.57
C SER A 177 2.09 -12.48 -14.82
N VAL A 178 1.52 -13.08 -13.77
CA VAL A 178 0.87 -14.40 -13.86
C VAL A 178 -0.59 -14.33 -13.43
N ILE A 179 -1.45 -14.97 -14.20
CA ILE A 179 -2.88 -15.06 -13.94
C ILE A 179 -3.16 -16.39 -13.25
N VAL A 180 -3.32 -16.34 -11.93
CA VAL A 180 -3.61 -17.53 -11.10
C VAL A 180 -4.58 -17.17 -9.98
N SER A 181 -5.41 -18.13 -9.58
CA SER A 181 -6.28 -18.01 -8.41
C SER A 181 -5.50 -17.99 -7.10
N GLY A 182 -6.10 -17.43 -6.06
CA GLY A 182 -5.49 -17.38 -4.72
C GLY A 182 -5.12 -18.76 -4.17
N SER A 183 -5.91 -19.79 -4.47
CA SER A 183 -5.67 -21.17 -4.03
C SER A 183 -4.39 -21.80 -4.62
N ARG A 184 -3.88 -21.27 -5.74
CA ARG A 184 -2.66 -21.78 -6.39
C ARG A 184 -1.39 -21.03 -6.01
N VAL A 185 -1.50 -19.94 -5.23
CA VAL A 185 -0.37 -19.10 -4.81
C VAL A 185 0.66 -19.90 -4.01
N GLY A 186 0.23 -20.84 -3.15
CA GLY A 186 1.13 -21.70 -2.39
C GLY A 186 2.15 -22.44 -3.27
N LYS A 187 1.73 -22.90 -4.45
CA LYS A 187 2.63 -23.57 -5.42
C LYS A 187 3.70 -22.63 -5.99
N LEU A 188 3.40 -21.32 -6.11
CA LEU A 188 4.38 -20.32 -6.55
C LEU A 188 5.39 -20.02 -5.45
N ILE A 189 4.93 -19.90 -4.19
CA ILE A 189 5.78 -19.64 -3.03
C ILE A 189 6.91 -20.65 -2.91
N GLN A 190 6.62 -21.94 -3.16
CA GLN A 190 7.63 -23.00 -3.12
C GLN A 190 8.78 -22.81 -4.11
N LYS A 191 8.52 -22.14 -5.24
CA LYS A 191 9.41 -22.05 -6.40
C LYS A 191 10.18 -20.75 -6.52
N VAL A 192 10.00 -19.82 -5.58
CA VAL A 192 10.66 -18.51 -5.55
C VAL A 192 11.54 -18.37 -4.32
N GLU A 193 12.42 -17.39 -4.28
CA GLU A 193 13.38 -17.17 -3.21
C GLU A 193 12.86 -16.19 -2.13
N GLY A 194 11.88 -15.33 -2.48
CA GLY A 194 11.26 -14.40 -1.56
C GLY A 194 9.83 -14.07 -1.95
N VAL A 195 9.04 -13.56 -1.00
CA VAL A 195 7.62 -13.21 -1.21
C VAL A 195 7.33 -11.86 -0.57
N SER A 196 6.74 -10.93 -1.32
CA SER A 196 6.08 -9.74 -0.78
C SER A 196 4.60 -9.83 -1.00
N LEU A 197 3.81 -9.60 0.04
CA LEU A 197 2.36 -9.50 -0.06
C LEU A 197 1.89 -8.19 0.54
N THR A 198 1.08 -7.46 -0.22
CA THR A 198 0.19 -6.44 0.31
C THR A 198 -1.25 -6.96 0.22
N GLY A 199 -2.00 -6.91 1.32
CA GLY A 199 -3.37 -7.43 1.33
C GLY A 199 -4.03 -7.49 2.71
N SER A 200 -5.05 -8.34 2.87
CA SER A 200 -5.72 -8.54 4.16
C SER A 200 -4.86 -9.33 5.14
N SER A 201 -5.11 -9.14 6.45
CA SER A 201 -4.42 -9.91 7.50
C SER A 201 -4.61 -11.43 7.35
N GLY A 202 -5.77 -11.86 6.85
CA GLY A 202 -6.03 -13.29 6.58
C GLY A 202 -5.15 -13.84 5.45
N ALA A 203 -5.00 -13.08 4.35
CA ALA A 203 -4.10 -13.44 3.26
C ALA A 203 -2.64 -13.44 3.72
N GLY A 204 -2.23 -12.43 4.52
CA GLY A 204 -0.89 -12.35 5.10
C GLY A 204 -0.53 -13.56 5.95
N LYS A 205 -1.42 -13.97 6.86
CA LYS A 205 -1.23 -15.17 7.69
C LYS A 205 -1.05 -16.43 6.85
N SER A 206 -1.88 -16.61 5.80
CA SER A 206 -1.79 -17.76 4.88
C SER A 206 -0.46 -17.78 4.11
N VAL A 207 -0.03 -16.63 3.57
CA VAL A 207 1.25 -16.51 2.84
C VAL A 207 2.43 -16.72 3.79
N ALA A 208 2.41 -16.13 4.98
CA ALA A 208 3.47 -16.32 5.99
C ALA A 208 3.61 -17.79 6.39
N GLN A 209 2.48 -18.49 6.60
CA GLN A 209 2.47 -19.90 6.93
C GLN A 209 3.10 -20.74 5.80
N GLU A 210 2.73 -20.49 4.56
CA GLU A 210 3.28 -21.25 3.44
C GLU A 210 4.75 -20.92 3.18
N ALA A 211 5.14 -19.65 3.26
CA ALA A 211 6.53 -19.23 3.14
C ALA A 211 7.41 -19.83 4.27
N GLY A 212 6.90 -19.87 5.50
CA GLY A 212 7.59 -20.47 6.65
C GLY A 212 7.85 -21.96 6.47
N LYS A 213 6.92 -22.73 5.88
CA LYS A 213 7.14 -24.15 5.55
C LYS A 213 8.35 -24.37 4.64
N HIS A 214 8.65 -23.39 3.79
CA HIS A 214 9.71 -23.45 2.79
C HIS A 214 10.89 -22.53 3.11
N LEU A 215 10.95 -21.94 4.32
CA LEU A 215 12.00 -21.01 4.79
C LEU A 215 12.22 -19.83 3.81
N LYS A 216 11.14 -19.35 3.20
CA LYS A 216 11.22 -18.18 2.29
C LYS A 216 11.13 -16.88 3.08
N LYS A 217 11.95 -15.90 2.70
CA LYS A 217 11.85 -14.55 3.24
C LYS A 217 10.53 -13.92 2.83
N VAL A 218 9.89 -13.21 3.78
CA VAL A 218 8.61 -12.53 3.54
C VAL A 218 8.67 -11.05 3.92
N VAL A 219 7.98 -10.22 3.13
CA VAL A 219 7.54 -8.87 3.49
C VAL A 219 6.02 -8.86 3.42
N LEU A 220 5.38 -8.44 4.47
CA LEU A 220 3.91 -8.41 4.57
C LEU A 220 3.46 -7.00 4.92
N GLU A 221 2.66 -6.40 4.05
CA GLU A 221 1.99 -5.13 4.23
C GLU A 221 0.48 -5.40 4.28
N LEU A 222 -0.11 -5.27 5.47
CA LEU A 222 -1.47 -5.73 5.72
C LEU A 222 -2.42 -4.58 6.06
N GLY A 223 -3.57 -4.90 6.65
CA GLY A 223 -4.57 -3.91 7.03
C GLY A 223 -4.06 -2.88 8.04
N GLY A 224 -4.77 -1.77 8.14
CA GLY A 224 -4.50 -0.70 9.08
C GLY A 224 -5.78 -0.02 9.54
N SER A 225 -5.80 0.44 10.78
CA SER A 225 -6.86 1.29 11.33
C SER A 225 -6.23 2.54 11.95
N ASP A 226 -5.58 3.32 11.09
CA ASP A 226 -4.71 4.41 11.49
C ASP A 226 -5.47 5.47 12.29
N PRO A 227 -4.98 5.85 13.49
CA PRO A 227 -5.51 6.95 14.26
C PRO A 227 -5.08 8.30 13.66
N PHE A 228 -6.00 9.26 13.69
CA PHE A 228 -5.80 10.68 13.44
C PHE A 228 -6.10 11.41 14.74
N ILE A 229 -5.06 11.72 15.50
CA ILE A 229 -5.15 12.30 16.84
C ILE A 229 -5.15 13.83 16.70
N VAL A 230 -6.17 14.49 17.26
CA VAL A 230 -6.29 15.96 17.24
C VAL A 230 -6.19 16.47 18.66
N LEU A 231 -5.02 16.98 19.02
CA LEU A 231 -4.74 17.54 20.35
C LEU A 231 -5.47 18.88 20.54
N LYS A 232 -5.68 19.30 21.80
CA LYS A 232 -6.33 20.57 22.13
C LYS A 232 -5.67 21.78 21.43
N SER A 233 -4.36 21.76 21.25
CA SER A 233 -3.59 22.83 20.61
C SER A 233 -3.62 22.81 19.07
N ALA A 234 -4.35 21.88 18.47
CA ALA A 234 -4.43 21.76 17.01
C ALA A 234 -5.15 22.95 16.37
N ASN A 235 -4.67 23.35 15.19
CA ASN A 235 -5.47 24.19 14.30
C ASN A 235 -6.59 23.33 13.69
N VAL A 236 -7.82 23.49 14.19
CA VAL A 236 -8.97 22.67 13.81
C VAL A 236 -9.26 22.76 12.31
N HIS A 237 -9.15 23.95 11.73
CA HIS A 237 -9.41 24.14 10.30
C HIS A 237 -8.40 23.36 9.44
N GLU A 238 -7.10 23.47 9.73
CA GLU A 238 -6.05 22.75 9.01
C GLU A 238 -6.16 21.22 9.22
N ALA A 239 -6.40 20.77 10.45
CA ALA A 239 -6.58 19.37 10.76
C ALA A 239 -7.79 18.78 10.02
N SER A 240 -8.94 19.50 9.99
CA SER A 240 -10.14 19.04 9.31
C SER A 240 -10.00 19.00 7.77
N GLU A 241 -9.26 19.92 7.15
CA GLU A 241 -8.94 19.87 5.72
C GLU A 241 -8.14 18.62 5.37
N ASN A 242 -7.09 18.36 6.15
CA ASN A 242 -6.27 17.17 5.95
C ASN A 242 -7.01 15.86 6.28
N ALA A 243 -7.93 15.89 7.25
CA ALA A 243 -8.78 14.75 7.61
C ALA A 243 -9.64 14.27 6.43
N VAL A 244 -10.21 15.20 5.64
CA VAL A 244 -11.00 14.85 4.44
C VAL A 244 -10.15 14.07 3.44
N PHE A 245 -8.97 14.58 3.10
CA PHE A 245 -8.08 13.91 2.16
C PHE A 245 -7.58 12.57 2.73
N ALA A 246 -7.14 12.55 4.00
CA ALA A 246 -6.67 11.36 4.69
C ALA A 246 -7.72 10.23 4.70
N ARG A 247 -9.02 10.59 4.79
CA ARG A 247 -10.10 9.58 4.81
C ARG A 247 -10.61 9.20 3.42
N MET A 248 -10.75 10.17 2.51
CA MET A 248 -11.49 10.00 1.26
C MET A 248 -10.62 9.62 0.06
N GLN A 249 -9.29 9.83 0.12
CA GLN A 249 -8.38 9.42 -0.95
C GLN A 249 -8.64 7.96 -1.34
N ASN A 250 -8.67 7.70 -2.66
CA ASN A 250 -8.94 6.38 -3.21
C ASN A 250 -10.30 5.79 -2.76
N ASN A 251 -11.33 6.63 -2.65
CA ASN A 251 -12.65 6.25 -2.15
C ASN A 251 -12.62 5.67 -0.71
N GLY A 252 -11.64 6.11 0.08
CA GLY A 252 -11.39 5.57 1.42
C GLY A 252 -10.72 4.20 1.44
N GLN A 253 -10.31 3.66 0.29
CA GLN A 253 -9.76 2.32 0.14
C GLN A 253 -8.22 2.33 0.20
N SER A 254 -7.69 2.84 1.31
CA SER A 254 -6.24 2.87 1.57
C SER A 254 -5.93 2.27 2.95
N CYS A 255 -4.89 1.45 3.03
CA CYS A 255 -4.43 0.87 4.29
C CYS A 255 -3.99 1.96 5.29
N ILE A 256 -3.34 3.02 4.78
CA ILE A 256 -2.89 4.20 5.57
C ILE A 256 -3.94 5.33 5.62
N ALA A 257 -5.16 5.12 5.15
CA ALA A 257 -6.21 6.11 5.36
C ALA A 257 -6.51 6.23 6.85
N SER A 258 -6.65 7.45 7.35
CA SER A 258 -7.08 7.69 8.72
C SER A 258 -8.53 7.20 8.89
N LYS A 259 -8.76 6.23 9.77
CA LYS A 259 -10.07 5.63 9.99
C LYS A 259 -10.68 6.07 11.32
N ARG A 260 -9.83 6.27 12.34
CA ARG A 260 -10.20 6.63 13.71
C ARG A 260 -9.72 8.04 14.03
N PHE A 261 -10.63 8.97 14.16
CA PHE A 261 -10.38 10.37 14.53
C PHE A 261 -10.58 10.52 16.02
N ILE A 262 -9.46 10.65 16.74
CA ILE A 262 -9.40 10.73 18.20
C ILE A 262 -9.17 12.19 18.54
N VAL A 263 -10.21 12.88 19.00
CA VAL A 263 -10.27 14.35 19.10
C VAL A 263 -10.42 14.78 20.55
N HIS A 264 -9.62 15.77 20.99
CA HIS A 264 -9.73 16.32 22.35
C HIS A 264 -11.12 16.90 22.59
N GLU A 265 -11.71 16.65 23.78
CA GLU A 265 -13.11 17.00 24.07
C GLU A 265 -13.40 18.48 23.90
N ASP A 266 -12.47 19.37 24.24
CA ASP A 266 -12.66 20.84 24.17
C ASP A 266 -12.85 21.36 22.73
N ILE A 267 -12.34 20.65 21.72
CA ILE A 267 -12.41 21.05 20.31
C ILE A 267 -13.21 20.03 19.47
N PHE A 268 -13.83 19.06 20.11
CA PHE A 268 -14.50 17.95 19.42
C PHE A 268 -15.68 18.42 18.57
N GLU A 269 -16.55 19.28 19.12
CA GLU A 269 -17.73 19.74 18.37
C GLU A 269 -17.29 20.61 17.17
N GLU A 270 -16.34 21.51 17.38
CA GLU A 270 -15.78 22.34 16.31
C GLU A 270 -15.20 21.47 15.19
N PHE A 271 -14.38 20.48 15.54
CA PHE A 271 -13.79 19.55 14.55
C PHE A 271 -14.86 18.71 13.85
N ALA A 272 -15.86 18.21 14.59
CA ALA A 272 -16.94 17.41 14.02
C ALA A 272 -17.80 18.22 13.04
N ASP A 273 -18.10 19.47 13.34
CA ASP A 273 -18.85 20.37 12.47
C ASP A 273 -18.05 20.75 11.21
N GLU A 274 -16.76 21.07 11.38
CA GLU A 274 -15.84 21.37 10.27
C GLU A 274 -15.73 20.20 9.30
N ILE A 275 -15.49 18.98 9.80
CA ILE A 275 -15.35 17.80 8.93
C ILE A 275 -16.68 17.43 8.27
N ALA A 276 -17.81 17.61 8.97
CA ALA A 276 -19.15 17.38 8.41
C ALA A 276 -19.46 18.34 7.25
N GLY A 277 -19.17 19.63 7.42
CA GLY A 277 -19.32 20.63 6.37
C GLY A 277 -18.47 20.31 5.14
N LYS A 278 -17.22 19.86 5.34
CA LYS A 278 -16.33 19.46 4.26
C LYS A 278 -16.79 18.16 3.57
N PHE A 279 -17.25 17.16 4.32
CA PHE A 279 -17.79 15.91 3.76
C PHE A 279 -19.03 16.13 2.90
N ALA A 280 -19.91 17.08 3.30
CA ALA A 280 -21.08 17.46 2.53
C ALA A 280 -20.72 18.08 1.15
N ASN A 281 -19.52 18.66 1.01
CA ASN A 281 -19.04 19.29 -0.22
C ASN A 281 -18.16 18.36 -1.08
N VAL A 282 -17.92 17.12 -0.67
CA VAL A 282 -17.15 16.15 -1.47
C VAL A 282 -17.92 15.83 -2.75
N LYS A 283 -17.30 16.09 -3.90
CA LYS A 283 -17.93 15.76 -5.20
C LYS A 283 -17.87 14.26 -5.45
N VAL A 284 -19.05 13.65 -5.46
CA VAL A 284 -19.26 12.20 -5.67
C VAL A 284 -19.82 11.95 -7.05
N GLY A 285 -19.32 10.96 -7.80
CA GLY A 285 -19.85 10.67 -9.13
C GLY A 285 -19.01 9.72 -9.98
N ASP A 286 -19.10 9.93 -11.31
CA ASP A 286 -18.34 9.17 -12.30
C ASP A 286 -16.83 9.34 -12.05
N PRO A 287 -16.08 8.25 -11.84
CA PRO A 287 -14.66 8.33 -11.58
C PRO A 287 -13.83 8.82 -12.78
N LEU A 288 -14.36 8.81 -14.00
CA LEU A 288 -13.72 9.37 -15.18
C LEU A 288 -13.89 10.90 -15.30
N ASP A 289 -14.89 11.50 -14.62
CA ASP A 289 -15.00 12.96 -14.52
C ASP A 289 -13.86 13.51 -13.65
N LYS A 290 -13.03 14.39 -14.21
CA LYS A 290 -11.89 15.01 -13.53
C LYS A 290 -12.27 15.82 -12.29
N SER A 291 -13.52 16.22 -12.16
CA SER A 291 -14.02 16.95 -11.00
C SER A 291 -14.51 16.03 -9.85
N THR A 292 -14.66 14.73 -10.11
CA THR A 292 -15.04 13.75 -9.09
C THR A 292 -13.86 13.50 -8.13
N PHE A 293 -14.15 13.61 -6.84
CA PHE A 293 -13.20 13.29 -5.78
C PHE A 293 -13.45 11.90 -5.18
N LEU A 294 -14.69 11.47 -5.11
CA LEU A 294 -15.12 10.16 -4.60
C LEU A 294 -15.93 9.42 -5.66
N GLY A 295 -15.43 8.28 -6.12
CA GLY A 295 -16.08 7.35 -7.05
C GLY A 295 -16.70 6.13 -6.33
N PRO A 296 -17.03 5.06 -7.07
CA PRO A 296 -17.52 3.82 -6.50
C PRO A 296 -16.43 3.07 -5.74
N LEU A 297 -16.81 2.22 -4.80
CA LEU A 297 -15.90 1.21 -4.25
C LEU A 297 -15.56 0.17 -5.34
N SER A 298 -14.47 -0.54 -5.13
CA SER A 298 -13.87 -1.42 -6.15
C SER A 298 -14.73 -2.60 -6.62
N SER A 299 -15.76 -2.94 -5.85
CA SER A 299 -16.70 -4.01 -6.18
C SER A 299 -17.98 -3.89 -5.38
N MET A 300 -19.05 -4.55 -5.85
CA MET A 300 -20.30 -4.64 -5.10
C MET A 300 -20.15 -5.38 -3.76
N ASP A 301 -19.21 -6.33 -3.67
CA ASP A 301 -18.95 -7.03 -2.40
C ASP A 301 -18.25 -6.12 -1.40
N GLN A 302 -17.31 -5.29 -1.85
CA GLN A 302 -16.71 -4.25 -0.99
C GLN A 302 -17.79 -3.25 -0.53
N THR A 303 -18.71 -2.86 -1.42
CA THR A 303 -19.83 -1.97 -1.09
C THR A 303 -20.74 -2.58 -0.02
N LYS A 304 -21.10 -3.86 -0.14
CA LYS A 304 -21.91 -4.56 0.87
C LYS A 304 -21.20 -4.61 2.22
N THR A 305 -19.90 -4.92 2.22
CA THR A 305 -19.09 -4.97 3.46
C THR A 305 -19.12 -3.62 4.18
N VAL A 306 -18.83 -2.52 3.46
CA VAL A 306 -18.80 -1.19 4.08
C VAL A 306 -20.19 -0.75 4.57
N ARG A 307 -21.26 -1.07 3.83
CA ARG A 307 -22.64 -0.79 4.27
C ARG A 307 -22.98 -1.53 5.58
N SER A 308 -22.64 -2.82 5.67
CA SER A 308 -22.83 -3.60 6.90
C SER A 308 -22.04 -3.02 8.09
N GLN A 309 -20.81 -2.55 7.84
CA GLN A 309 -20.01 -1.88 8.87
C GLN A 309 -20.64 -0.55 9.32
N ILE A 310 -21.24 0.22 8.41
CA ILE A 310 -21.98 1.44 8.74
C ILE A 310 -23.22 1.12 9.59
N GLU A 311 -23.95 0.04 9.28
CA GLU A 311 -25.09 -0.44 10.07
C GLU A 311 -24.65 -0.84 11.48
N ASN A 312 -23.53 -1.56 11.62
CA ASN A 312 -22.97 -1.91 12.93
C ASN A 312 -22.58 -0.65 13.74
N LEU A 313 -21.94 0.32 13.09
CA LEU A 313 -21.59 1.60 13.72
C LEU A 313 -22.82 2.39 14.18
N SER A 314 -23.96 2.28 13.48
CA SER A 314 -25.23 2.92 13.89
C SER A 314 -25.78 2.36 15.19
N GLY A 315 -25.43 1.13 15.55
CA GLY A 315 -25.73 0.53 16.85
C GLY A 315 -24.85 1.04 18.00
N MET A 316 -23.73 1.72 17.68
CA MET A 316 -22.73 2.18 18.65
C MET A 316 -22.77 3.69 18.90
N GLY A 317 -23.47 4.45 18.04
CA GLY A 317 -23.53 5.91 18.17
C GLY A 317 -24.24 6.60 17.01
N LYS A 318 -24.00 7.90 16.87
CA LYS A 318 -24.62 8.73 15.82
C LYS A 318 -23.88 8.57 14.51
N VAL A 319 -24.59 8.14 13.46
CA VAL A 319 -24.04 8.05 12.10
C VAL A 319 -24.71 9.09 11.18
N SER A 320 -23.92 9.80 10.41
CA SER A 320 -24.35 10.81 9.44
C SER A 320 -23.69 10.55 8.09
N SER A 321 -24.50 10.31 7.05
CA SER A 321 -24.01 10.13 5.66
C SER A 321 -24.35 11.37 4.83
N PHE A 322 -23.39 11.83 4.03
CA PHE A 322 -23.49 13.07 3.24
C PHE A 322 -23.64 12.72 1.75
N GLY A 323 -24.85 12.42 1.35
CA GLY A 323 -25.22 12.01 0.00
C GLY A 323 -26.08 10.75 -0.03
N GLN A 324 -26.25 10.20 -1.23
CA GLN A 324 -27.05 9.00 -1.45
C GLN A 324 -26.20 7.81 -1.87
N TYR A 325 -26.60 6.62 -1.44
CA TYR A 325 -26.05 5.37 -1.97
C TYR A 325 -26.54 5.15 -3.41
N SER A 326 -25.62 4.88 -4.33
CA SER A 326 -25.96 4.60 -5.73
C SER A 326 -25.00 3.58 -6.32
N GLY A 327 -25.50 2.41 -6.70
CA GLY A 327 -24.64 1.33 -7.22
C GLY A 327 -23.50 0.99 -6.24
N GLY A 328 -22.26 1.10 -6.72
CA GLY A 328 -21.04 0.93 -5.95
C GLY A 328 -20.64 2.14 -5.09
N ILE A 329 -21.37 3.25 -5.17
CA ILE A 329 -21.04 4.47 -4.42
C ILE A 329 -21.55 4.35 -2.98
N VAL A 330 -20.64 4.59 -2.03
CA VAL A 330 -20.92 4.82 -0.61
C VAL A 330 -20.61 6.30 -0.33
N PRO A 331 -21.58 7.09 0.18
CA PRO A 331 -21.33 8.51 0.45
C PRO A 331 -20.34 8.70 1.60
N PRO A 332 -19.67 9.87 1.67
CA PRO A 332 -18.90 10.26 2.85
C PRO A 332 -19.75 10.08 4.10
N THR A 333 -19.20 9.41 5.10
CA THR A 333 -19.94 9.06 6.33
C THR A 333 -19.10 9.35 7.57
N ILE A 334 -19.73 9.93 8.59
CA ILE A 334 -19.15 10.15 9.92
C ILE A 334 -19.93 9.31 10.92
N ALA A 335 -19.21 8.54 11.73
CA ALA A 335 -19.74 7.80 12.86
C ALA A 335 -19.15 8.35 14.16
N GLN A 336 -19.94 9.01 14.99
CA GLN A 336 -19.54 9.42 16.35
C GLN A 336 -19.93 8.31 17.29
N ILE A 337 -18.98 7.57 17.83
CA ILE A 337 -19.24 6.38 18.65
C ILE A 337 -18.65 6.50 20.05
N SER A 338 -19.23 5.75 20.97
CA SER A 338 -18.65 5.45 22.27
C SER A 338 -18.20 4.00 22.27
N GLY A 339 -16.94 3.75 22.61
CA GLY A 339 -16.37 2.41 22.60
C GLY A 339 -15.51 2.09 21.37
N LYS A 340 -15.21 0.81 21.18
CA LYS A 340 -14.25 0.31 20.22
C LYS A 340 -14.93 -0.30 19.00
N PHE A 341 -14.46 0.05 17.81
CA PHE A 341 -14.76 -0.66 16.56
C PHE A 341 -13.49 -1.34 16.06
N GLU A 342 -13.46 -2.67 16.05
CA GLU A 342 -12.25 -3.47 15.83
C GLU A 342 -11.92 -3.71 14.36
N GLU A 343 -12.92 -3.60 13.47
CA GLU A 343 -12.75 -3.89 12.07
C GLU A 343 -12.07 -2.74 11.33
N GLU A 344 -11.31 -3.08 10.28
CA GLU A 344 -10.85 -2.09 9.32
C GLU A 344 -12.00 -1.66 8.40
N VAL A 345 -12.39 -0.38 8.43
CA VAL A 345 -13.37 0.15 7.48
C VAL A 345 -12.66 0.64 6.22
N PHE A 346 -12.76 -0.16 5.15
CA PHE A 346 -12.07 0.10 3.88
C PHE A 346 -12.98 0.81 2.88
N GLY A 347 -13.42 2.03 3.26
CA GLY A 347 -14.37 2.87 2.54
C GLY A 347 -14.47 4.26 3.16
N PRO A 348 -15.29 5.18 2.64
CA PRO A 348 -15.30 6.60 2.99
C PRO A 348 -16.03 6.88 4.32
N VAL A 349 -15.61 6.25 5.40
CA VAL A 349 -16.22 6.36 6.74
C VAL A 349 -15.19 6.83 7.76
N ALA A 350 -15.43 7.94 8.42
CA ALA A 350 -14.66 8.47 9.53
C ALA A 350 -15.30 8.10 10.86
N ILE A 351 -14.54 7.49 11.77
CA ILE A 351 -15.00 7.13 13.11
C ILE A 351 -14.42 8.15 14.09
N LEU A 352 -15.28 8.93 14.76
CA LEU A 352 -14.89 9.98 15.69
C LEU A 352 -15.10 9.52 17.14
N THR A 353 -14.05 9.71 17.96
CA THR A 353 -14.05 9.40 19.40
C THR A 353 -13.41 10.55 20.17
N ARG A 354 -13.93 10.85 21.37
CA ARG A 354 -13.40 11.92 22.25
C ARG A 354 -12.32 11.38 23.16
N PHE A 355 -11.40 12.26 23.57
CA PHE A 355 -10.47 12.01 24.66
C PHE A 355 -10.27 13.28 25.50
N ARG A 356 -9.74 13.13 26.73
CA ARG A 356 -9.51 14.20 27.70
C ARG A 356 -8.05 14.42 28.04
N THR A 357 -7.26 13.35 28.04
CA THR A 357 -5.85 13.39 28.43
C THR A 357 -4.99 12.71 27.38
N ASP A 358 -3.71 13.07 27.29
CA ASP A 358 -2.75 12.45 26.36
C ASP A 358 -2.71 10.92 26.56
N GLN A 359 -2.78 10.44 27.81
CA GLN A 359 -2.80 9.00 28.11
C GLN A 359 -4.04 8.31 27.54
N GLU A 360 -5.19 8.97 27.58
CA GLU A 360 -6.41 8.44 26.97
C GLU A 360 -6.30 8.43 25.44
N ALA A 361 -5.72 9.49 24.83
CA ALA A 361 -5.46 9.52 23.39
C ALA A 361 -4.53 8.38 22.95
N ILE A 362 -3.44 8.15 23.68
CA ILE A 362 -2.49 7.06 23.43
C ILE A 362 -3.19 5.69 23.59
N ALA A 363 -3.94 5.50 24.67
CA ALA A 363 -4.67 4.26 24.90
C ALA A 363 -5.65 3.96 23.75
N LEU A 364 -6.46 4.96 23.35
CA LEU A 364 -7.38 4.84 22.23
C LEU A 364 -6.64 4.59 20.90
N ALA A 365 -5.52 5.27 20.66
CA ALA A 365 -4.72 5.07 19.45
C ALA A 365 -4.20 3.64 19.33
N ASN A 366 -3.71 3.07 20.44
CA ASN A 366 -3.11 1.74 20.49
C ASN A 366 -4.13 0.59 20.63
N ASP A 367 -5.40 0.90 20.99
CA ASP A 367 -6.47 -0.10 21.16
C ASP A 367 -7.00 -0.61 19.81
N THR A 368 -6.13 -1.28 19.08
CA THR A 368 -6.41 -1.91 17.79
C THR A 368 -5.41 -3.06 17.56
N PRO A 369 -5.81 -4.11 16.84
CA PRO A 369 -4.87 -5.15 16.42
C PRO A 369 -3.85 -4.68 15.38
N PHE A 370 -4.06 -3.50 14.79
CA PHE A 370 -3.23 -2.92 13.74
C PHE A 370 -2.20 -1.93 14.30
N GLY A 371 -1.20 -1.60 13.48
CA GLY A 371 -0.16 -0.63 13.79
C GLY A 371 0.62 -0.22 12.54
N LEU A 372 -0.10 0.26 11.50
CA LEU A 372 0.54 0.67 10.24
C LEU A 372 1.05 2.10 10.33
N GLY A 373 0.18 3.08 10.48
CA GLY A 373 0.51 4.48 10.59
C GLY A 373 -0.31 5.19 11.65
N ALA A 374 0.11 6.40 12.00
CA ALA A 374 -0.60 7.34 12.87
C ALA A 374 -0.32 8.78 12.43
N SER A 375 -1.30 9.66 12.61
CA SER A 375 -1.17 11.10 12.38
C SER A 375 -1.55 11.84 13.65
N ILE A 376 -0.72 12.82 14.08
CA ILE A 376 -0.93 13.60 15.30
C ILE A 376 -0.91 15.09 14.92
N TRP A 377 -1.95 15.82 15.33
CA TRP A 377 -2.16 17.23 15.01
C TRP A 377 -2.17 18.06 16.28
N GLY A 378 -1.38 19.12 16.33
CA GLY A 378 -1.23 20.01 17.48
C GLY A 378 0.08 20.76 17.45
N HIS A 379 0.45 21.42 18.57
CA HIS A 379 1.79 21.97 18.70
C HIS A 379 2.83 20.85 18.61
N SER A 380 3.89 21.06 17.82
CA SER A 380 4.89 20.03 17.54
C SER A 380 5.51 19.42 18.80
N ASP A 381 5.84 20.25 19.78
CA ASP A 381 6.43 19.81 21.05
C ASP A 381 5.49 18.90 21.88
N GLU A 382 4.16 19.15 21.80
CA GLU A 382 3.15 18.30 22.45
C GLU A 382 3.00 16.98 21.71
N ALA A 383 2.89 17.05 20.39
CA ALA A 383 2.77 15.88 19.54
C ALA A 383 4.01 14.96 19.65
N GLU A 384 5.22 15.51 19.63
CA GLU A 384 6.46 14.73 19.73
C GLU A 384 6.58 13.99 21.05
N ARG A 385 6.03 14.50 22.15
CA ARG A 385 6.05 13.80 23.46
C ARG A 385 5.31 12.48 23.45
N ILE A 386 4.23 12.37 22.69
CA ILE A 386 3.42 11.13 22.64
C ILE A 386 3.86 10.17 21.53
N VAL A 387 4.69 10.60 20.57
CA VAL A 387 5.19 9.75 19.47
C VAL A 387 5.79 8.42 19.96
N PRO A 388 6.67 8.39 20.99
CA PRO A 388 7.28 7.14 21.45
C PRO A 388 6.30 6.09 21.99
N GLU A 389 5.10 6.53 22.39
CA GLU A 389 4.07 5.66 22.98
C GLU A 389 3.06 5.14 21.95
N ILE A 390 3.13 5.62 20.70
CA ILE A 390 2.24 5.18 19.62
C ILE A 390 2.76 3.90 18.97
N GLU A 391 1.99 2.83 19.05
CA GLU A 391 2.32 1.51 18.50
C GLU A 391 2.03 1.40 17.00
N ALA A 392 2.75 2.19 16.19
CA ALA A 392 2.66 2.18 14.75
C ALA A 392 4.05 2.12 14.08
N GLY A 393 4.10 1.60 12.86
CA GLY A 393 5.34 1.59 12.09
C GLY A 393 5.74 2.95 11.55
N MET A 394 4.79 3.87 11.45
CA MET A 394 4.98 5.23 10.93
C MET A 394 4.14 6.22 11.74
N VAL A 395 4.75 7.31 12.22
CA VAL A 395 4.04 8.39 12.91
C VAL A 395 4.38 9.72 12.24
N PHE A 396 3.35 10.49 11.90
CA PHE A 396 3.46 11.79 11.24
C PHE A 396 2.87 12.88 12.13
N VAL A 397 3.59 13.96 12.36
CA VAL A 397 3.14 15.12 13.12
C VAL A 397 2.76 16.24 12.16
N ASN A 398 1.55 16.80 12.33
CA ASN A 398 0.99 17.85 11.47
C ASN A 398 1.04 17.50 9.97
N LYS A 399 0.87 16.23 9.68
CA LYS A 399 0.90 15.69 8.33
C LYS A 399 0.12 14.37 8.30
N ILE A 400 -0.56 14.10 7.19
CA ILE A 400 -1.18 12.80 6.94
C ILE A 400 -0.14 11.73 6.68
N VAL A 401 -0.46 10.48 7.01
CA VAL A 401 0.41 9.33 6.70
C VAL A 401 0.55 9.18 5.19
N THR A 402 1.78 9.12 4.72
CA THR A 402 2.09 8.95 3.29
C THR A 402 3.24 7.96 3.10
N SER A 403 3.24 7.25 1.98
CA SER A 403 4.40 6.47 1.56
C SER A 403 5.34 7.34 0.72
N ASP A 404 6.61 7.40 1.12
CA ASP A 404 7.66 8.19 0.47
C ASP A 404 8.90 7.30 0.25
N PRO A 405 9.53 7.32 -0.93
CA PRO A 405 10.67 6.44 -1.24
C PRO A 405 11.89 6.66 -0.35
N ARG A 406 11.99 7.79 0.34
CA ARG A 406 13.12 8.16 1.20
C ARG A 406 13.07 7.55 2.60
N VAL A 407 11.88 7.16 3.06
CA VAL A 407 11.66 6.63 4.41
C VAL A 407 11.05 5.22 4.36
N PRO A 408 11.29 4.38 5.38
CA PRO A 408 10.72 3.04 5.41
C PRO A 408 9.20 3.10 5.53
N PHE A 409 8.55 2.19 4.81
CA PHE A 409 7.11 1.98 4.87
C PHE A 409 6.82 0.59 5.45
N GLY A 410 5.88 0.50 6.39
CA GLY A 410 5.42 -0.77 6.96
C GLY A 410 4.93 -0.64 8.39
N GLY A 411 4.25 -1.67 8.86
CA GLY A 411 3.58 -1.70 10.13
C GLY A 411 4.22 -2.63 11.17
N VAL A 412 3.58 -2.63 12.34
CA VAL A 412 3.79 -3.56 13.46
C VAL A 412 2.47 -4.27 13.77
N LYS A 413 2.43 -5.12 14.79
CA LYS A 413 1.24 -5.91 15.16
C LYS A 413 0.72 -6.70 13.94
N GLN A 414 -0.61 -6.67 13.68
CA GLN A 414 -1.21 -7.36 12.53
C GLN A 414 -1.13 -6.55 11.21
N SER A 415 -0.47 -5.41 11.21
CA SER A 415 -0.26 -4.62 9.98
C SER A 415 0.92 -5.08 9.15
N GLY A 416 1.80 -5.94 9.67
CA GLY A 416 2.79 -6.55 8.79
C GLY A 416 4.12 -6.93 9.42
N ILE A 417 5.02 -7.40 8.55
CA ILE A 417 6.38 -7.85 8.84
C ILE A 417 7.31 -7.32 7.76
N GLY A 418 8.49 -6.83 8.13
CA GLY A 418 9.45 -6.24 7.19
C GLY A 418 9.14 -4.78 6.88
N ARG A 419 9.86 -4.23 5.93
CA ARG A 419 9.66 -2.85 5.46
C ARG A 419 9.81 -2.77 3.95
N GLU A 420 9.10 -1.83 3.35
CA GLU A 420 9.30 -1.45 1.95
C GLU A 420 9.89 -0.04 1.88
N LEU A 421 10.40 0.36 0.72
CA LEU A 421 11.04 1.64 0.44
C LEU A 421 12.32 1.92 1.26
N SER A 422 13.02 3.01 0.96
CA SER A 422 14.30 3.41 1.54
C SER A 422 15.39 2.31 1.53
N LYS A 423 16.45 2.49 2.29
CA LYS A 423 17.50 1.47 2.43
C LYS A 423 17.00 0.16 3.05
N PHE A 424 15.95 0.21 3.86
CA PHE A 424 15.38 -0.98 4.51
C PHE A 424 14.70 -1.86 3.46
N GLY A 425 13.78 -1.31 2.67
CA GLY A 425 13.09 -2.06 1.62
C GLY A 425 14.03 -2.52 0.50
N THR A 426 15.06 -1.71 0.15
CA THR A 426 16.04 -2.10 -0.87
C THR A 426 16.83 -3.34 -0.46
N ARG A 427 17.06 -3.56 0.84
CA ARG A 427 17.82 -4.70 1.36
C ARG A 427 16.94 -5.91 1.73
N GLU A 428 15.62 -5.76 1.70
CA GLU A 428 14.73 -6.84 2.14
C GLU A 428 14.92 -8.14 1.35
N PHE A 429 15.06 -8.07 0.04
CA PHE A 429 15.27 -9.25 -0.79
C PHE A 429 16.74 -9.45 -1.17
N THR A 430 17.63 -9.24 -0.17
CA THR A 430 19.04 -9.54 -0.31
C THR A 430 19.52 -10.54 0.74
N ASN A 431 20.54 -11.30 0.38
CA ASN A 431 21.36 -12.06 1.32
C ASN A 431 22.42 -11.12 1.89
N ILE A 432 22.32 -10.83 3.18
CA ILE A 432 23.32 -10.04 3.93
C ILE A 432 24.50 -10.96 4.24
N LYS A 433 25.55 -10.89 3.38
CA LYS A 433 26.68 -11.81 3.41
C LYS A 433 27.89 -11.18 4.07
N THR A 434 28.39 -11.80 5.12
CA THR A 434 29.69 -11.45 5.71
C THR A 434 30.81 -12.05 4.87
N VAL A 435 31.80 -11.23 4.54
CA VAL A 435 33.06 -11.66 3.91
C VAL A 435 34.20 -11.27 4.85
N TRP A 436 34.95 -12.27 5.29
CA TRP A 436 36.10 -12.10 6.16
C TRP A 436 37.32 -12.67 5.47
N ILE A 437 38.35 -11.85 5.27
CA ILE A 437 39.64 -12.24 4.68
C ILE A 437 40.70 -12.03 5.72
N ASP A 438 41.42 -13.11 6.08
CA ASP A 438 42.37 -13.09 7.15
C ASP A 438 43.83 -12.91 6.69
N HIS A 439 44.21 -13.53 5.58
CA HIS A 439 45.57 -13.47 5.00
C HIS A 439 45.56 -13.04 3.51
#